data_39e4bcd0eb537bb0630474647a6181eb
#
_entry.id   39e4bcd0eb537bb0630474647a6181eb
#
_cell.length_a   1.000
_cell.length_b   1.000
_cell.length_c   1.000
_cell.angle_alpha   90.00
_cell.angle_beta   90.00
_cell.angle_gamma   90.00
#
_symmetry.space_group_name_H-M   'P 1'
#
loop_
_entity.id
_entity.type
_entity.pdbx_description
1 polymer ?
#
loop_
_entity_poly.entity_id
_entity_poly.type
_entity_poly.pdbx_seq_one_letter_code
_entity_poly.pdbx_strand_id
1 'polypeptide(L)'
;MTIKWESIKKFQDIKYERGLKDAQGVAKITINRPKVRNAFRPQTVFEIKESLKLAREDQDIGVIILTGEGKKAFCSGGDQKIRGDAGYVGDDGIPRLNILDVQRQIRTIPKPVIAMVA
;
A
#
# COMPACT_ATOMS: atom_id res chain seq x y z
N MET A 1 4.65 5.03 -24.68
CA MET A 1 3.32 4.57 -24.30
C MET A 1 3.01 4.95 -22.88
N THR A 2 1.88 5.57 -22.62
CA THR A 2 1.48 5.95 -21.28
C THR A 2 0.43 4.97 -20.76
N ILE A 3 0.73 4.33 -19.64
CA ILE A 3 -0.23 3.44 -18.98
C ILE A 3 -1.24 4.28 -18.23
N LYS A 4 -2.52 3.98 -18.42
CA LYS A 4 -3.59 4.67 -17.73
C LYS A 4 -4.09 3.83 -16.57
N TRP A 5 -4.36 4.49 -15.45
CA TRP A 5 -4.82 3.87 -14.22
C TRP A 5 -6.16 4.44 -13.80
N GLU A 6 -6.99 3.60 -13.20
CA GLU A 6 -8.30 3.98 -12.69
C GLU A 6 -8.38 3.65 -11.21
N SER A 7 -8.81 4.62 -10.40
CA SER A 7 -8.98 4.40 -8.96
C SER A 7 -10.09 3.37 -8.71
N ILE A 8 -9.78 2.33 -7.94
CA ILE A 8 -10.74 1.33 -7.54
C ILE A 8 -11.47 1.78 -6.27
N LYS A 9 -10.72 2.31 -5.31
CA LYS A 9 -11.24 2.80 -4.05
C LYS A 9 -10.37 3.95 -3.57
N LYS A 10 -11.01 4.97 -3.01
CA LYS A 10 -10.30 6.13 -2.51
C LYS A 10 -9.87 5.90 -1.06
N PHE A 11 -8.57 6.03 -0.81
CA PHE A 11 -7.96 5.90 0.51
C PHE A 11 -7.29 7.23 0.90
N GLN A 12 -6.88 7.32 2.15
CA GLN A 12 -6.25 8.53 2.70
C GLN A 12 -4.73 8.53 2.45
N ASP A 13 -4.06 7.42 2.74
CA ASP A 13 -2.60 7.33 2.71
C ASP A 13 -2.05 6.61 1.49
N ILE A 14 -2.89 5.92 0.75
CA ILE A 14 -2.47 5.17 -0.44
C ILE A 14 -3.39 5.46 -1.61
N LYS A 15 -2.91 5.11 -2.81
CA LYS A 15 -3.75 5.02 -3.99
C LYS A 15 -3.92 3.55 -4.33
N TYR A 16 -5.13 3.13 -4.62
CA TYR A 16 -5.40 1.77 -5.07
C TYR A 16 -6.08 1.86 -6.44
N GLU A 17 -5.35 1.43 -7.46
CA GLU A 17 -5.73 1.63 -8.84
C GLU A 17 -5.60 0.34 -9.64
N ARG A 18 -6.36 0.24 -10.72
CA ARG A 18 -6.19 -0.84 -11.70
C ARG A 18 -5.74 -0.26 -13.03
N GLY A 19 -4.94 -1.03 -13.75
CA GLY A 19 -4.51 -0.66 -15.08
C GLY A 19 -5.63 -0.83 -16.10
N LEU A 20 -5.62 0.03 -17.11
CA LEU A 20 -6.56 -0.01 -18.21
C LEU A 20 -5.82 -0.45 -19.49
N LYS A 21 -6.58 -1.00 -20.44
CA LYS A 21 -6.05 -1.41 -21.76
C LYS A 21 -4.87 -2.38 -21.62
N ASP A 22 -3.64 -1.94 -21.95
CA ASP A 22 -2.46 -2.80 -21.95
C ASP A 22 -2.03 -3.25 -20.56
N ALA A 23 -2.48 -2.55 -19.52
CA ALA A 23 -2.21 -2.91 -18.12
C ALA A 23 -3.42 -3.59 -17.47
N GLN A 24 -4.36 -4.08 -18.24
CA GLN A 24 -5.52 -4.79 -17.70
C GLN A 24 -5.07 -6.03 -16.90
N GLY A 25 -5.69 -6.25 -15.77
CA GLY A 25 -5.32 -7.36 -14.88
C GLY A 25 -4.28 -6.99 -13.83
N VAL A 26 -3.79 -5.76 -13.83
CA VAL A 26 -2.79 -5.27 -12.88
C VAL A 26 -3.44 -4.30 -11.89
N ALA A 27 -3.24 -4.55 -10.59
CA ALA A 27 -3.58 -3.59 -9.55
C ALA A 27 -2.30 -2.92 -9.06
N LYS A 28 -2.38 -1.64 -8.75
CA LYS A 28 -1.26 -0.87 -8.22
C LYS A 28 -1.64 -0.25 -6.88
N ILE A 29 -0.85 -0.53 -5.88
CA ILE A 29 -0.95 0.08 -4.56
C ILE A 29 0.22 1.05 -4.42
N THR A 30 -0.09 2.34 -4.28
CA THR A 30 0.92 3.39 -4.19
C THR A 30 0.87 4.02 -2.81
N ILE A 31 1.97 3.95 -2.06
CA ILE A 31 2.08 4.68 -0.79
C ILE A 31 2.19 6.15 -1.14
N ASN A 32 1.23 6.95 -0.69
CA ASN A 32 1.10 8.34 -1.10
C ASN A 32 1.27 9.29 0.08
N ARG A 33 2.47 9.27 0.66
CA ARG A 33 2.88 10.18 1.73
C ARG A 33 4.24 10.81 1.40
N PRO A 34 4.39 11.48 0.23
CA PRO A 34 5.69 11.95 -0.23
C PRO A 34 6.33 12.99 0.69
N LYS A 35 5.54 13.75 1.43
CA LYS A 35 6.06 14.76 2.38
C LYS A 35 6.87 14.15 3.51
N VAL A 36 6.64 12.88 3.83
CA VAL A 36 7.40 12.11 4.83
C VAL A 36 8.12 10.93 4.20
N ARG A 37 8.44 11.05 2.90
CA ARG A 37 9.16 10.03 2.11
C ARG A 37 8.47 8.68 2.17
N ASN A 38 7.15 8.71 2.12
CA ASN A 38 6.28 7.53 2.12
C ASN A 38 6.47 6.65 3.38
N ALA A 39 6.79 7.28 4.52
CA ALA A 39 6.79 6.60 5.80
C ALA A 39 5.38 6.13 6.13
N PHE A 40 5.27 4.93 6.70
CA PHE A 40 3.96 4.37 7.03
C PHE A 40 3.59 4.62 8.51
N ARG A 41 2.31 4.77 8.74
CA ARG A 41 1.67 4.87 10.05
C ARG A 41 0.56 3.81 10.12
N PRO A 42 -0.09 3.59 11.28
CA PRO A 42 -1.15 2.57 11.37
C PRO A 42 -2.23 2.69 10.30
N GLN A 43 -2.65 3.91 9.96
CA GLN A 43 -3.64 4.12 8.90
C GLN A 43 -3.14 3.61 7.54
N THR A 44 -1.87 3.86 7.22
CA THR A 44 -1.26 3.39 5.97
C THR A 44 -1.29 1.87 5.91
N VAL A 45 -0.86 1.22 6.99
CA VAL A 45 -0.83 -0.25 7.08
C VAL A 45 -2.22 -0.84 6.92
N PHE A 46 -3.20 -0.25 7.59
CA PHE A 46 -4.60 -0.67 7.48
C PHE A 46 -5.08 -0.60 6.03
N GLU A 47 -4.79 0.52 5.34
CA GLU A 47 -5.22 0.70 3.96
C GLU A 47 -4.53 -0.26 2.99
N ILE A 48 -3.26 -0.56 3.21
CA ILE A 48 -2.54 -1.57 2.42
C ILE A 48 -3.18 -2.95 2.62
N LYS A 49 -3.48 -3.33 3.86
CA LYS A 49 -4.14 -4.60 4.16
C LYS A 49 -5.48 -4.70 3.43
N GLU A 50 -6.27 -3.63 3.48
CA GLU A 50 -7.58 -3.59 2.82
C GLU A 50 -7.44 -3.73 1.31
N SER A 51 -6.50 -3.00 0.70
CA SER A 51 -6.30 -3.06 -0.75
C SER A 51 -5.78 -4.43 -1.20
N LEU A 52 -4.90 -5.06 -0.43
CA LEU A 52 -4.43 -6.41 -0.74
C LEU A 52 -5.57 -7.43 -0.68
N LYS A 53 -6.46 -7.28 0.30
CA LYS A 53 -7.64 -8.15 0.41
C LYS A 53 -8.56 -7.96 -0.80
N LEU A 54 -8.83 -6.73 -1.19
CA LEU A 54 -9.64 -6.43 -2.37
C LEU A 54 -9.02 -7.01 -3.63
N ALA A 55 -7.70 -6.85 -3.81
CA ALA A 55 -6.99 -7.38 -4.96
C ALA A 55 -7.00 -8.90 -4.99
N ARG A 56 -6.88 -9.55 -3.82
CA ARG A 56 -6.94 -11.02 -3.74
C ARG A 56 -8.29 -11.56 -4.19
N GLU A 57 -9.36 -10.87 -3.81
CA GLU A 57 -10.72 -11.31 -4.09
C GLU A 57 -11.23 -10.90 -5.47
N ASP A 58 -10.52 -9.99 -6.16
CA ASP A 58 -10.91 -9.51 -7.46
C ASP A 58 -10.41 -10.45 -8.55
N GLN A 59 -11.33 -11.15 -9.21
CA GLN A 59 -11.00 -12.12 -10.24
C GLN A 59 -10.36 -11.49 -11.48
N ASP A 60 -10.56 -10.19 -11.69
CA ASP A 60 -9.97 -9.48 -12.83
C ASP A 60 -8.52 -9.07 -12.59
N ILE A 61 -8.02 -9.22 -11.36
CA ILE A 61 -6.65 -8.84 -11.00
C ILE A 61 -5.79 -10.10 -10.88
N GLY A 62 -4.71 -10.15 -11.66
CA GLY A 62 -3.76 -11.27 -11.63
C GLY A 62 -2.40 -10.92 -11.05
N VAL A 63 -2.05 -9.63 -10.99
CA VAL A 63 -0.74 -9.15 -10.52
C VAL A 63 -0.95 -7.87 -9.72
N ILE A 64 -0.18 -7.72 -8.63
CA ILE A 64 -0.24 -6.54 -7.78
C ILE A 64 1.13 -5.86 -7.79
N ILE A 65 1.15 -4.56 -8.06
CA ILE A 65 2.35 -3.73 -7.95
C ILE A 65 2.24 -2.89 -6.68
N LEU A 66 3.32 -2.90 -5.89
CA LEU A 66 3.44 -2.04 -4.71
C LEU A 66 4.54 -1.02 -4.97
N THR A 67 4.23 0.26 -4.86
CA THR A 67 5.18 1.33 -5.15
C THR A 67 4.97 2.53 -4.20
N GLY A 68 5.84 3.54 -4.31
CA GLY A 68 5.74 4.78 -3.57
C GLY A 68 5.56 5.96 -4.51
N GLU A 69 4.80 6.95 -4.07
CA GLU A 69 4.57 8.18 -4.85
C GLU A 69 5.85 9.02 -4.91
N GLY A 70 6.12 9.59 -6.06
CA GLY A 70 7.26 10.46 -6.27
C GLY A 70 8.54 9.71 -6.57
N LYS A 71 9.67 10.45 -6.53
CA LYS A 71 10.99 9.93 -6.93
C LYS A 71 11.98 9.82 -5.78
N LYS A 72 11.60 10.26 -4.57
CA LYS A 72 12.54 10.35 -3.44
C LYS A 72 12.64 9.07 -2.62
N ALA A 73 11.54 8.34 -2.48
CA ALA A 73 11.55 7.11 -1.69
C ALA A 73 10.38 6.22 -2.07
N PHE A 74 10.63 4.92 -2.10
CA PHE A 74 9.58 3.91 -2.13
C PHE A 74 8.82 3.93 -0.80
N CYS A 75 9.54 3.71 0.29
CA CYS A 75 9.03 3.74 1.66
C CYS A 75 10.23 3.90 2.59
N SER A 76 10.20 4.90 3.47
CA SER A 76 11.31 5.17 4.39
C SER A 76 11.18 4.43 5.72
N GLY A 77 10.15 3.59 5.87
CA GLY A 77 9.93 2.83 7.10
C GLY A 77 8.80 3.41 7.94
N GLY A 78 8.79 3.10 9.24
CA GLY A 78 7.77 3.60 10.13
C GLY A 78 7.90 5.09 10.41
N ASP A 79 6.76 5.79 10.51
CA ASP A 79 6.73 7.22 10.77
C ASP A 79 7.13 7.49 12.23
N GLN A 80 8.32 8.06 12.43
CA GLN A 80 8.87 8.28 13.76
C GLN A 80 8.12 9.35 14.56
N LYS A 81 7.50 10.32 13.88
CA LYS A 81 6.70 11.34 14.54
C LYS A 81 5.41 10.76 15.12
N ILE A 82 4.82 9.82 14.43
CA ILE A 82 3.60 9.14 14.88
C ILE A 82 3.93 8.10 15.95
N ARG A 83 5.09 7.45 15.83
CA ARG A 83 5.52 6.42 16.76
C ARG A 83 5.69 6.93 18.19
N GLY A 84 6.43 8.03 18.37
CA GLY A 84 6.72 8.56 19.69
C GLY A 84 7.35 7.54 20.63
N ASP A 85 7.29 7.80 21.94
CA ASP A 85 7.88 6.92 22.97
C ASP A 85 7.01 5.68 23.24
N ALA A 86 5.71 5.79 23.03
CA ALA A 86 4.75 4.71 23.30
C ALA A 86 4.56 3.75 22.11
N GLY A 87 5.28 3.97 21.01
CA GLY A 87 5.07 3.20 19.79
C GLY A 87 3.87 3.72 19.00
N TYR A 88 3.35 2.88 18.11
CA TYR A 88 2.22 3.26 17.27
C TYR A 88 0.91 3.03 18.00
N VAL A 89 0.12 4.09 18.15
CA VAL A 89 -1.16 4.06 18.87
C VAL A 89 -2.27 4.45 17.90
N GLY A 90 -3.28 3.59 17.78
CA GLY A 90 -4.47 3.86 16.98
C GLY A 90 -5.53 4.62 17.75
N ASP A 91 -6.71 4.79 17.15
CA ASP A 91 -7.82 5.52 17.74
C ASP A 91 -8.34 4.90 19.04
N ASP A 92 -8.12 3.61 19.24
CA ASP A 92 -8.50 2.88 20.45
C ASP A 92 -7.47 3.03 21.59
N GLY A 93 -6.41 3.79 21.38
CA GLY A 93 -5.37 4.00 22.37
C GLY A 93 -4.41 2.81 22.57
N ILE A 94 -4.54 1.76 21.80
CA ILE A 94 -3.70 0.56 21.92
C ILE A 94 -2.52 0.68 20.95
N PRO A 95 -1.27 0.60 21.43
CA PRO A 95 -0.10 0.62 20.54
C PRO A 95 -0.11 -0.58 19.60
N ARG A 96 -0.13 -0.33 18.29
CA ARG A 96 -0.05 -1.38 17.29
C ARG A 96 0.37 -0.84 15.93
N LEU A 97 1.17 -1.64 15.25
CA LEU A 97 1.48 -1.42 13.83
C LEU A 97 1.47 -2.80 13.19
N ASN A 98 0.44 -3.14 12.46
CA ASN A 98 0.24 -4.49 11.94
C ASN A 98 1.07 -4.77 10.69
N ILE A 99 2.32 -4.28 10.64
CA ILE A 99 3.18 -4.45 9.46
C ILE A 99 3.55 -5.91 9.21
N LEU A 100 3.68 -6.72 10.28
CA LEU A 100 3.95 -8.14 10.12
C LEU A 100 2.79 -8.86 9.45
N ASP A 101 1.56 -8.43 9.71
CA ASP A 101 0.37 -8.97 9.05
C ASP A 101 0.38 -8.63 7.56
N VAL A 102 0.81 -7.43 7.20
CA VAL A 102 0.97 -7.03 5.79
C VAL A 102 2.03 -7.89 5.11
N GLN A 103 3.18 -8.09 5.76
CA GLN A 103 4.24 -8.92 5.22
C GLN A 103 3.79 -10.36 5.01
N ARG A 104 3.03 -10.93 5.96
CA ARG A 104 2.47 -12.27 5.83
C ARG A 104 1.47 -12.32 4.67
N GLN A 105 0.62 -11.32 4.57
CA GLN A 105 -0.39 -11.22 3.52
C GLN A 105 0.26 -11.19 2.13
N ILE A 106 1.31 -10.39 1.95
CA ILE A 106 2.06 -10.32 0.69
C ILE A 106 2.65 -11.70 0.35
N ARG A 107 3.20 -12.38 1.35
CA ARG A 107 3.87 -13.66 1.14
C ARG A 107 2.90 -14.81 0.85
N THR A 108 1.68 -14.75 1.39
CA THR A 108 0.71 -15.85 1.27
C THR A 108 -0.38 -15.62 0.23
N ILE A 109 -0.52 -14.41 -0.30
CA ILE A 109 -1.54 -14.12 -1.31
C ILE A 109 -1.25 -14.93 -2.58
N PRO A 110 -2.27 -15.55 -3.21
CA PRO A 110 -2.07 -16.41 -4.39
C PRO A 110 -1.94 -15.62 -5.69
N LYS A 111 -1.33 -14.45 -5.65
CA LYS A 111 -1.06 -13.59 -6.81
C LYS A 111 0.30 -12.96 -6.62
N PRO A 112 1.10 -12.79 -7.67
CA PRO A 112 2.39 -12.10 -7.55
C PRO A 112 2.23 -10.67 -7.04
N VAL A 113 3.09 -10.28 -6.10
CA VAL A 113 3.21 -8.90 -5.64
C VAL A 113 4.62 -8.42 -6.00
N ILE A 114 4.69 -7.40 -6.83
CA ILE A 114 5.95 -6.88 -7.37
C ILE A 114 6.21 -5.51 -6.75
N ALA A 115 7.35 -5.36 -6.10
CA ALA A 115 7.80 -4.06 -5.61
C ALA A 115 8.41 -3.27 -6.77
N MET A 116 7.86 -2.09 -7.05
CA MET A 116 8.40 -1.18 -8.05
C MET A 116 9.09 -0.03 -7.31
N VAL A 117 10.40 -0.13 -7.21
CA VAL A 117 11.23 0.81 -6.46
C VAL A 117 11.91 1.75 -7.44
N ALA A 118 11.68 3.04 -7.26
CA ALA A 118 12.27 4.06 -8.14
C ALA A 118 13.56 4.63 -7.55
#